data_a61c167c976489c99fbacf79b3362857
#
_entry.id   a61c167c976489c99fbacf79b3362857
#
_cell.length_a   1.000
_cell.length_b   1.000
_cell.length_c   1.000
_cell.angle_alpha   90.00
_cell.angle_beta   90.00
_cell.angle_gamma   90.00
#
_symmetry.space_group_name_H-M   'P 1'
#
loop_
_entity.id
_entity.type
_entity.pdbx_description
1 polymer ?
#
loop_
_entity_poly.entity_id
_entity_poly.type
_entity_poly.pdbx_seq_one_letter_code
_entity_poly.pdbx_strand_id
1 'polypeptide(L)'
;KLYRDVVGRKVNYDTVVETSGVALPAGEPGAKARLVLLNANDPFIGWIGLMQWVDPPLPDPGPYPRRMGPGGHVMVMNTDDVDGRCAAAAKISGVTMTAPPRMQEYPGRNGGPVIRVRGCNFFDPDGTLIEMNQILK
;
A
#
# COMPACT_ATOMS: atom_id res chain seq x y z
N LYS A 1 2.51 -9.41 5.17
CA LYS A 1 1.12 -9.94 5.32
C LYS A 1 0.11 -9.07 4.55
N LEU A 2 -0.03 -7.75 4.86
CA LEU A 2 -1.05 -6.89 4.24
C LEU A 2 -1.06 -6.99 2.71
N TYR A 3 0.03 -6.62 2.05
CA TYR A 3 0.10 -6.57 0.59
C TYR A 3 -0.01 -7.94 -0.10
N ARG A 4 0.54 -8.99 0.50
CA ARG A 4 0.47 -10.34 -0.04
C ARG A 4 -0.90 -10.99 0.22
N ASP A 5 -1.31 -11.08 1.47
CA ASP A 5 -2.41 -11.95 1.89
C ASP A 5 -3.77 -11.25 1.79
N VAL A 6 -3.82 -9.92 1.99
CA VAL A 6 -5.05 -9.13 1.92
C VAL A 6 -5.23 -8.47 0.57
N VAL A 7 -4.22 -7.73 0.10
CA VAL A 7 -4.28 -7.04 -1.20
C VAL A 7 -4.15 -8.03 -2.37
N GLY A 8 -3.57 -9.20 -2.15
CA GLY A 8 -3.45 -10.26 -3.15
C GLY A 8 -2.26 -10.07 -4.11
N ARG A 9 -1.22 -9.36 -3.68
CA ARG A 9 -0.01 -9.19 -4.49
C ARG A 9 0.88 -10.43 -4.43
N LYS A 10 1.54 -10.76 -5.54
CA LYS A 10 2.52 -11.85 -5.60
C LYS A 10 3.89 -11.34 -5.19
N VAL A 11 4.56 -12.08 -4.31
CA VAL A 11 5.96 -11.83 -3.98
C VAL A 11 6.82 -12.36 -5.12
N ASN A 12 7.58 -11.49 -5.73
CA ASN A 12 8.46 -11.81 -6.86
C ASN A 12 9.94 -11.80 -6.46
N TYR A 13 10.27 -11.06 -5.42
CA TYR A 13 11.62 -10.95 -4.91
C TYR A 13 11.55 -10.71 -3.39
N ASP A 14 12.37 -11.40 -2.63
CA ASP A 14 12.48 -11.25 -1.18
C ASP A 14 13.90 -11.63 -0.76
N THR A 15 14.77 -10.64 -0.61
CA THR A 15 16.18 -10.86 -0.33
C THR A 15 16.78 -9.70 0.47
N VAL A 16 17.78 -10.00 1.25
CA VAL A 16 18.63 -8.97 1.88
C VAL A 16 19.70 -8.55 0.87
N VAL A 17 19.76 -7.26 0.62
CA VAL A 17 20.71 -6.62 -0.29
C VAL A 17 21.56 -5.61 0.46
N GLU A 18 22.80 -5.41 0.00
CA GLU A 18 23.65 -4.32 0.46
C GLU A 18 23.27 -3.04 -0.28
N THR A 19 23.14 -1.93 0.43
CA THR A 19 22.78 -0.64 -0.15
C THR A 19 24.04 0.19 -0.43
N SER A 20 24.06 0.87 -1.57
CA SER A 20 25.17 1.74 -1.95
C SER A 20 25.22 3.05 -1.16
N GLY A 21 24.13 3.42 -0.48
CA GLY A 21 23.97 4.73 0.16
C GLY A 21 23.81 5.90 -0.81
N VAL A 22 23.86 5.65 -2.11
CA VAL A 22 23.80 6.70 -3.15
C VAL A 22 22.41 6.85 -3.75
N ALA A 23 21.79 5.73 -4.14
CA ALA A 23 20.51 5.76 -4.85
C ALA A 23 19.30 6.00 -3.91
N LEU A 24 19.42 5.60 -2.66
CA LEU A 24 18.39 5.78 -1.66
C LEU A 24 18.96 6.63 -0.51
N PRO A 25 18.33 7.76 -0.16
CA PRO A 25 18.82 8.64 0.90
C PRO A 25 18.45 8.10 2.29
N ALA A 26 18.80 6.86 2.57
CA ALA A 26 18.56 6.19 3.84
C ALA A 26 19.59 5.10 4.09
N GLY A 27 20.08 5.02 5.32
CA GLY A 27 21.18 4.13 5.70
C GLY A 27 22.53 4.57 5.14
N GLU A 28 23.59 4.06 5.72
CA GLU A 28 24.95 4.30 5.28
C GLU A 28 25.35 3.34 4.14
N PRO A 29 26.36 3.68 3.32
CA PRO A 29 26.93 2.75 2.36
C PRO A 29 27.32 1.43 3.02
N GLY A 30 26.94 0.31 2.44
CA GLY A 30 27.16 -1.03 2.99
C GLY A 30 26.11 -1.51 3.99
N ALA A 31 25.14 -0.66 4.36
CA ALA A 31 24.00 -1.09 5.16
C ALA A 31 23.20 -2.19 4.45
N LYS A 32 22.64 -3.12 5.21
CA LYS A 32 21.82 -4.21 4.67
C LYS A 32 20.34 -3.91 4.80
N ALA A 33 19.63 -4.05 3.71
CA ALA A 33 18.17 -3.91 3.69
C ALA A 33 17.51 -5.14 3.09
N ARG A 34 16.42 -5.61 3.71
CA ARG A 34 15.53 -6.59 3.09
C ARG A 34 14.66 -5.86 2.08
N LEU A 35 14.77 -6.24 0.82
CA LEU A 35 13.93 -5.75 -0.28
C LEU A 35 12.91 -6.82 -0.66
N VAL A 36 11.64 -6.44 -0.60
CA VAL A 36 10.54 -7.29 -1.04
C VAL A 36 9.83 -6.59 -2.19
N LEU A 37 9.85 -7.20 -3.38
CA LEU A 37 9.12 -6.71 -4.54
C LEU A 37 7.85 -7.54 -4.74
N LEU A 38 6.72 -6.84 -4.79
CA LEU A 38 5.43 -7.44 -5.02
C LEU A 38 4.81 -6.87 -6.30
N ASN A 39 4.26 -7.73 -7.15
CA ASN A 39 3.57 -7.30 -8.35
C ASN A 39 2.08 -7.62 -8.33
N ALA A 40 1.34 -6.92 -9.20
CA ALA A 40 -0.06 -7.20 -9.51
C ALA A 40 -0.16 -8.23 -10.64
N ASN A 41 -1.20 -8.10 -11.46
CA ASN A 41 -1.43 -8.99 -12.60
C ASN A 41 -0.58 -8.63 -13.82
N ASP A 42 -0.18 -7.36 -13.93
CA ASP A 42 0.66 -6.87 -15.02
C ASP A 42 2.15 -7.07 -14.67
N PRO A 43 2.99 -7.60 -15.60
CA PRO A 43 4.40 -7.82 -15.34
C PRO A 43 5.24 -6.55 -15.29
N PHE A 44 4.73 -5.41 -15.76
CA PHE A 44 5.47 -4.15 -15.86
C PHE A 44 4.89 -3.04 -14.96
N ILE A 45 3.59 -3.10 -14.63
CA ILE A 45 2.87 -2.04 -13.93
C ILE A 45 2.33 -2.54 -12.59
N GLY A 46 2.32 -1.64 -11.59
CA GLY A 46 1.73 -1.90 -10.29
C GLY A 46 2.63 -2.69 -9.34
N TRP A 47 3.92 -2.55 -9.48
CA TRP A 47 4.88 -3.07 -8.53
C TRP A 47 4.93 -2.22 -7.26
N ILE A 48 5.12 -2.89 -6.13
CA ILE A 48 5.35 -2.27 -4.82
C ILE A 48 6.67 -2.81 -4.29
N GLY A 49 7.60 -1.91 -3.97
CA GLY A 49 8.84 -2.23 -3.28
C GLY A 49 8.69 -1.90 -1.79
N LEU A 50 8.91 -2.87 -0.92
CA LEU A 50 8.99 -2.69 0.51
C LEU A 50 10.43 -2.88 0.94
N MET A 51 10.96 -1.94 1.72
CA MET A 51 12.33 -2.03 2.23
C MET A 51 12.35 -1.93 3.75
N GLN A 52 13.18 -2.77 4.35
CA GLN A 52 13.44 -2.75 5.78
C GLN A 52 14.94 -2.81 5.99
N TRP A 53 15.52 -1.77 6.59
CA TRP A 53 16.92 -1.79 7.01
C TRP A 53 17.08 -2.77 8.18
N VAL A 54 17.97 -3.74 8.00
CA VAL A 54 18.16 -4.82 8.96
C VAL A 54 19.50 -4.73 9.69
N ASP A 55 20.51 -4.11 9.06
CA ASP A 55 21.83 -3.96 9.64
C ASP A 55 22.61 -2.76 9.04
N PRO A 56 22.82 -1.66 9.79
CA PRO A 56 22.08 -1.35 11.01
C PRO A 56 20.62 -1.00 10.71
N PRO A 57 19.68 -1.23 11.63
CA PRO A 57 18.30 -0.79 11.47
C PRO A 57 18.22 0.73 11.48
N LEU A 58 17.27 1.31 10.74
CA LEU A 58 16.98 2.74 10.84
C LEU A 58 16.37 3.06 12.21
N PRO A 59 16.59 4.29 12.72
CA PRO A 59 15.93 4.76 13.93
C PRO A 59 14.41 4.66 13.80
N ASP A 60 13.73 4.34 14.89
CA ASP A 60 12.27 4.40 14.94
C ASP A 60 11.81 5.85 14.73
N PRO A 61 11.02 6.14 13.66
CA PRO A 61 10.54 7.50 13.41
C PRO A 61 9.43 7.93 14.37
N GLY A 62 9.01 7.06 15.29
CA GLY A 62 7.83 7.25 16.12
C GLY A 62 6.52 6.94 15.40
N PRO A 63 5.37 7.39 15.93
CA PRO A 63 4.08 7.03 15.37
C PRO A 63 3.87 7.68 14.00
N TYR A 64 3.54 6.88 13.00
CA TYR A 64 3.21 7.37 11.67
C TYR A 64 1.89 8.16 11.66
N PRO A 65 1.80 9.23 10.83
CA PRO A 65 0.57 10.00 10.68
C PRO A 65 -0.61 9.13 10.26
N ARG A 66 -1.78 9.39 10.86
CA ARG A 66 -3.05 8.74 10.51
C ARG A 66 -4.04 9.74 9.90
N ARG A 67 -3.49 10.80 9.30
CA ARG A 67 -4.24 11.83 8.57
C ARG A 67 -3.43 12.23 7.34
N MET A 68 -4.14 12.49 6.25
CA MET A 68 -3.51 13.05 5.06
C MET A 68 -3.06 14.47 5.30
N GLY A 69 -1.91 14.82 4.74
CA GLY A 69 -1.32 16.15 4.78
C GLY A 69 -0.55 16.44 3.50
N PRO A 70 0.06 17.63 3.38
CA PRO A 70 0.91 17.96 2.24
C PRO A 70 2.02 16.92 2.05
N GLY A 71 2.22 16.48 0.81
CA GLY A 71 3.18 15.42 0.46
C GLY A 71 2.68 13.99 0.70
N GLY A 72 1.50 13.83 1.33
CA GLY A 72 0.88 12.52 1.46
C GLY A 72 0.41 11.97 0.11
N HIS A 73 0.50 10.66 -0.06
CA HIS A 73 0.01 10.00 -1.26
C HIS A 73 -0.99 8.90 -0.90
N VAL A 74 -1.80 8.53 -1.88
CA VAL A 74 -2.82 7.49 -1.77
C VAL A 74 -2.50 6.38 -2.76
N MET A 75 -2.45 5.14 -2.28
CA MET A 75 -2.43 3.98 -3.15
C MET A 75 -3.86 3.54 -3.45
N VAL A 76 -4.29 3.72 -4.70
CA VAL A 76 -5.60 3.26 -5.15
C VAL A 76 -5.49 1.84 -5.70
N MET A 77 -6.25 0.92 -5.14
CA MET A 77 -6.24 -0.49 -5.50
C MET A 77 -7.64 -1.00 -5.80
N ASN A 78 -7.78 -1.74 -6.90
CA ASN A 78 -9.05 -2.36 -7.27
C ASN A 78 -9.10 -3.83 -6.87
N THR A 79 -10.28 -4.28 -6.50
CA THR A 79 -10.59 -5.67 -6.15
C THR A 79 -12.01 -6.00 -6.60
N ASP A 80 -12.33 -7.28 -6.70
CA ASP A 80 -13.67 -7.81 -6.90
C ASP A 80 -14.38 -8.20 -5.58
N ASP A 81 -13.68 -8.09 -4.44
CA ASP A 81 -14.17 -8.38 -3.09
C ASP A 81 -13.68 -7.33 -2.09
N VAL A 82 -14.26 -6.14 -2.14
CA VAL A 82 -13.86 -5.06 -1.23
C VAL A 82 -14.26 -5.34 0.22
N ASP A 83 -15.41 -5.94 0.47
CA ASP A 83 -15.88 -6.22 1.83
C ASP A 83 -14.99 -7.23 2.55
N GLY A 84 -14.69 -8.35 1.92
CA GLY A 84 -13.83 -9.39 2.49
C GLY A 84 -12.41 -8.89 2.71
N ARG A 85 -11.85 -8.15 1.75
CA ARG A 85 -10.50 -7.61 1.86
C ARG A 85 -10.38 -6.53 2.92
N CYS A 86 -11.36 -5.64 3.05
CA CYS A 86 -11.37 -4.63 4.12
C CYS A 86 -11.53 -5.26 5.50
N ALA A 87 -12.38 -6.27 5.64
CA ALA A 87 -12.51 -7.03 6.89
C ALA A 87 -11.21 -7.76 7.25
N ALA A 88 -10.48 -8.27 6.27
CA ALA A 88 -9.17 -8.89 6.47
C ALA A 88 -8.09 -7.86 6.81
N ALA A 89 -8.09 -6.68 6.15
CA ALA A 89 -7.17 -5.59 6.46
C ALA A 89 -7.32 -5.11 7.90
N ALA A 90 -8.54 -4.96 8.39
CA ALA A 90 -8.83 -4.52 9.76
C ALA A 90 -8.26 -5.44 10.84
N LYS A 91 -7.94 -6.70 10.50
CA LYS A 91 -7.32 -7.69 11.42
C LYS A 91 -5.79 -7.64 11.42
N ILE A 92 -5.18 -6.88 10.51
CA ILE A 92 -3.72 -6.74 10.46
C ILE A 92 -3.26 -5.74 11.51
N SER A 93 -2.33 -6.15 12.35
CA SER A 93 -1.73 -5.26 13.35
C SER A 93 -1.10 -4.03 12.70
N GLY A 94 -1.37 -2.85 13.25
CA GLY A 94 -0.88 -1.57 12.75
C GLY A 94 -1.74 -0.94 11.63
N VAL A 95 -2.69 -1.67 11.05
CA VAL A 95 -3.66 -1.08 10.12
C VAL A 95 -4.67 -0.23 10.89
N THR A 96 -4.98 0.95 10.38
CA THR A 96 -5.99 1.86 10.93
C THR A 96 -7.06 2.14 9.89
N MET A 97 -8.26 1.56 10.10
CA MET A 97 -9.41 1.84 9.23
C MET A 97 -9.87 3.29 9.39
N THR A 98 -10.01 4.02 8.29
CA THR A 98 -10.53 5.39 8.27
C THR A 98 -11.95 5.46 7.77
N ALA A 99 -12.33 4.54 6.88
CA ALA A 99 -13.71 4.41 6.38
C ALA A 99 -14.01 2.94 6.08
N PRO A 100 -15.14 2.43 6.59
CA PRO A 100 -15.65 1.09 6.24
C PRO A 100 -16.09 1.07 4.76
N PRO A 101 -16.33 -0.11 4.18
CA PRO A 101 -16.86 -0.24 2.83
C PRO A 101 -18.18 0.54 2.67
N ARG A 102 -18.20 1.47 1.72
CA ARG A 102 -19.35 2.32 1.41
C ARG A 102 -19.47 2.57 -0.09
N MET A 103 -20.65 2.89 -0.54
CA MET A 103 -20.92 3.33 -1.90
C MET A 103 -20.42 4.76 -2.11
N GLN A 104 -19.79 4.98 -3.25
CA GLN A 104 -19.33 6.29 -3.72
C GLN A 104 -19.64 6.42 -5.20
N GLU A 105 -19.98 7.64 -5.61
CA GLU A 105 -20.25 7.98 -7.01
C GLU A 105 -19.30 9.10 -7.45
N TYR A 106 -18.68 8.90 -8.57
CA TYR A 106 -17.79 9.88 -9.18
C TYR A 106 -18.31 10.31 -10.55
N PRO A 107 -18.12 11.58 -10.93
CA PRO A 107 -18.43 12.01 -12.29
C PRO A 107 -17.71 11.13 -13.32
N GLY A 108 -18.41 10.76 -14.35
CA GLY A 108 -17.83 10.02 -15.47
C GLY A 108 -16.77 10.84 -16.20
N ARG A 109 -15.80 10.17 -16.79
CA ARG A 109 -14.75 10.83 -17.57
C ARG A 109 -15.36 11.48 -18.82
N ASN A 110 -14.95 12.72 -19.11
CA ASN A 110 -15.38 13.46 -20.30
C ASN A 110 -16.91 13.54 -20.48
N GLY A 111 -17.67 13.69 -19.38
CA GLY A 111 -19.12 13.74 -19.43
C GLY A 111 -19.81 12.38 -19.64
N GLY A 112 -19.06 11.30 -19.50
CA GLY A 112 -19.60 9.94 -19.56
C GLY A 112 -20.46 9.57 -18.35
N PRO A 113 -20.93 8.31 -18.27
CA PRO A 113 -21.79 7.85 -17.19
C PRO A 113 -21.07 7.90 -15.83
N VAL A 114 -21.85 8.12 -14.77
CA VAL A 114 -21.37 8.10 -13.37
C VAL A 114 -20.65 6.79 -13.08
N ILE A 115 -19.47 6.90 -12.47
CA ILE A 115 -18.69 5.77 -12.03
C ILE A 115 -19.10 5.44 -10.59
N ARG A 116 -19.62 4.25 -10.38
CA ARG A 116 -20.02 3.74 -9.08
C ARG A 116 -18.96 2.80 -8.53
N VAL A 117 -18.53 3.05 -7.31
CA VAL A 117 -17.58 2.19 -6.62
C VAL A 117 -18.09 1.88 -5.22
N ARG A 118 -17.80 0.67 -4.77
CA ARG A 118 -17.84 0.34 -3.36
C ARG A 118 -16.41 0.36 -2.86
N GLY A 119 -16.08 1.19 -1.86
CA GLY A 119 -14.71 1.40 -1.43
C GLY A 119 -14.55 1.52 0.07
N CYS A 120 -13.37 1.19 0.57
CA CYS A 120 -12.93 1.45 1.92
C CYS A 120 -11.54 2.07 1.96
N ASN A 121 -11.24 2.76 3.05
CA ASN A 121 -9.96 3.44 3.23
C ASN A 121 -9.32 3.03 4.56
N PHE A 122 -8.00 2.85 4.54
CA PHE A 122 -7.23 2.57 5.74
C PHE A 122 -5.77 3.00 5.57
N PHE A 123 -5.11 3.32 6.68
CA PHE A 123 -3.67 3.45 6.71
C PHE A 123 -3.02 2.08 6.93
N ASP A 124 -1.98 1.80 6.18
CA ASP A 124 -1.12 0.65 6.44
C ASP A 124 -0.26 0.87 7.69
N PRO A 125 0.50 -0.14 8.16
CA PRO A 125 1.35 0.01 9.33
C PRO A 125 2.38 1.14 9.21
N ASP A 126 2.83 1.46 8.00
CA ASP A 126 3.85 2.48 7.74
C ASP A 126 3.26 3.86 7.43
N GLY A 127 1.95 4.04 7.56
CA GLY A 127 1.26 5.32 7.40
C GLY A 127 0.88 5.69 5.98
N THR A 128 0.96 4.76 5.03
CA THR A 128 0.46 4.96 3.67
C THR A 128 -1.06 4.80 3.63
N LEU A 129 -1.78 5.78 3.09
CA LEU A 129 -3.22 5.64 2.87
C LEU A 129 -3.49 4.72 1.68
N ILE A 130 -4.32 3.71 1.93
CA ILE A 130 -4.81 2.79 0.89
C ILE A 130 -6.29 3.04 0.70
N GLU A 131 -6.68 3.28 -0.54
CA GLU A 131 -8.05 3.29 -1.01
C GLU A 131 -8.29 2.01 -1.80
N MET A 132 -9.14 1.12 -1.28
CA MET A 132 -9.47 -0.13 -1.93
C MET A 132 -10.88 -0.07 -2.50
N ASN A 133 -11.01 -0.27 -3.80
CA ASN A 133 -12.22 -0.05 -4.57
C ASN A 133 -12.68 -1.31 -5.30
N GLN A 134 -13.98 -1.48 -5.37
CA GLN A 134 -14.67 -2.38 -6.28
C GLN A 134 -15.54 -1.56 -7.23
N ILE A 135 -15.18 -1.55 -8.52
CA ILE A 135 -15.96 -0.86 -9.54
C ILE A 135 -17.22 -1.68 -9.81
N LEU A 136 -18.37 -1.02 -9.71
CA LEU A 136 -19.66 -1.63 -9.97
C LEU A 136 -20.09 -1.33 -11.40
N LYS A 137 -20.53 -2.37 -12.11
CA LYS A 137 -21.04 -2.29 -13.47
C LYS A 137 -22.50 -1.85 -13.47
#